data_1547771e7557ed4a9729c5bc1374faa0
#
_entry.id   1547771e7557ed4a9729c5bc1374faa0
#
_cell.length_a   1.000
_cell.length_b   1.000
_cell.length_c   1.000
_cell.angle_alpha   90.00
_cell.angle_beta   90.00
_cell.angle_gamma   90.00
#
_symmetry.space_group_name_H-M   'P 1'
#
loop_
_entity.id
_entity.type
_entity.pdbx_description
1 polymer ?
#
loop_
_entity_poly.entity_id
_entity_poly.type
_entity_poly.pdbx_seq_one_letter_code
_entity_poly.pdbx_strand_id
1 'polypeptide(L)'
;MLAIFTLFLQAKFGYTAAETSTIFGCFLAAVYFIPFFGGILADKFGYGKMVTMGIVVMFIGYALLAIPTSDNSGKIMMFGALALIACGTGLFKGNLQVMVGNLYDAPEYSSKRDTAFSIFYMAINIGAMYAPTAATKVTNYMLGKAGLSYVPQIPSLAHQYLDGTITPANQATLESLQAAQNFTGDIATFCTTYIDKLSEAYNYGCLLYTSPSPRDA
;
A
#
# COMPACT_ATOMS: atom_id res chain seq x y z
N MET A 1 -2.73 -0.24 -3.96
CA MET A 1 -1.91 -0.54 -2.80
C MET A 1 -1.17 -1.86 -2.93
N LEU A 2 -1.85 -2.96 -3.17
CA LEU A 2 -1.24 -4.30 -3.26
C LEU A 2 -0.04 -4.37 -4.23
N ALA A 3 -0.10 -3.69 -5.37
CA ALA A 3 0.97 -3.69 -6.36
C ALA A 3 2.27 -2.98 -5.90
N ILE A 4 2.17 -2.03 -4.99
CA ILE A 4 3.33 -1.28 -4.47
C ILE A 4 3.83 -1.86 -3.15
N PHE A 5 2.97 -2.57 -2.44
CA PHE A 5 3.27 -3.07 -1.10
C PHE A 5 4.50 -4.01 -1.08
N THR A 6 4.60 -4.91 -2.05
CA THR A 6 5.75 -5.81 -2.18
C THR A 6 7.04 -5.04 -2.45
N LEU A 7 6.98 -4.03 -3.33
CA LEU A 7 8.12 -3.17 -3.64
C LEU A 7 8.52 -2.30 -2.44
N PHE A 8 7.55 -1.83 -1.67
CA PHE A 8 7.78 -1.08 -0.43
C PHE A 8 8.52 -1.92 0.61
N LEU A 9 8.10 -3.18 0.83
CA LEU A 9 8.75 -4.09 1.77
C LEU A 9 10.20 -4.37 1.39
N GLN A 10 10.45 -4.62 0.11
CA GLN A 10 11.81 -4.85 -0.40
C GLN A 10 12.66 -3.59 -0.29
N ALA A 11 12.12 -2.42 -0.64
CA ALA A 11 12.86 -1.17 -0.61
C ALA A 11 13.18 -0.70 0.82
N LYS A 12 12.22 -0.78 1.75
CA LYS A 12 12.39 -0.26 3.11
C LYS A 12 13.11 -1.22 4.05
N PHE A 13 12.81 -2.50 3.97
CA PHE A 13 13.27 -3.49 4.96
C PHE A 13 14.28 -4.51 4.39
N GLY A 14 14.61 -4.43 3.11
CA GLY A 14 15.55 -5.35 2.47
C GLY A 14 15.06 -6.80 2.39
N TYR A 15 13.76 -7.06 2.58
CA TYR A 15 13.22 -8.41 2.54
C TYR A 15 13.43 -9.07 1.18
N THR A 16 13.72 -10.35 1.19
CA THR A 16 13.79 -11.18 -0.01
C THR A 16 12.41 -11.31 -0.66
N ALA A 17 12.38 -11.70 -1.93
CA ALA A 17 11.13 -11.93 -2.65
C ALA A 17 10.26 -13.01 -1.96
N ALA A 18 10.88 -14.05 -1.36
CA ALA A 18 10.18 -15.11 -0.65
C ALA A 18 9.54 -14.60 0.65
N GLU A 19 10.26 -13.84 1.47
CA GLU A 19 9.75 -13.23 2.71
C GLU A 19 8.63 -12.27 2.41
N THR A 20 8.82 -11.39 1.41
CA THR A 20 7.80 -10.43 0.97
C THR A 20 6.53 -11.12 0.50
N SER A 21 6.66 -12.22 -0.26
CA SER A 21 5.51 -13.01 -0.73
C SER A 21 4.77 -13.67 0.43
N THR A 22 5.48 -14.14 1.46
CA THR A 22 4.88 -14.73 2.65
C THR A 22 4.10 -13.69 3.45
N ILE A 23 4.70 -12.52 3.72
CA ILE A 23 4.04 -11.41 4.42
C ILE A 23 2.80 -10.95 3.65
N PHE A 24 2.94 -10.81 2.34
CA PHE A 24 1.83 -10.45 1.46
C PHE A 24 0.71 -11.48 1.47
N GLY A 25 1.04 -12.78 1.41
CA GLY A 25 0.07 -13.87 1.50
C GLY A 25 -0.69 -13.88 2.82
N CYS A 26 0.00 -13.72 3.96
CA CYS A 26 -0.61 -13.60 5.27
C CYS A 26 -1.53 -12.37 5.38
N PHE A 27 -1.09 -11.24 4.84
CA PHE A 27 -1.91 -10.02 4.80
C PHE A 27 -3.18 -10.23 3.96
N LEU A 28 -3.06 -10.83 2.77
CA LEU A 28 -4.22 -11.17 1.93
C LEU A 28 -5.17 -12.12 2.63
N ALA A 29 -4.65 -13.18 3.26
CA ALA A 29 -5.47 -14.11 4.03
C ALA A 29 -6.28 -13.39 5.11
N ALA A 30 -5.64 -12.48 5.87
CA ALA A 30 -6.32 -11.65 6.87
C ALA A 30 -7.41 -10.76 6.23
N VAL A 31 -7.11 -10.08 5.13
CA VAL A 31 -8.05 -9.18 4.42
C VAL A 31 -9.28 -9.94 3.90
N TYR A 32 -9.16 -11.22 3.57
CA TYR A 32 -10.30 -12.04 3.13
C TYR A 32 -11.02 -12.76 4.28
N PHE A 33 -10.33 -13.05 5.38
CA PHE A 33 -10.91 -13.75 6.53
C PHE A 33 -11.64 -12.81 7.49
N ILE A 34 -11.10 -11.62 7.76
CA ILE A 34 -11.68 -10.65 8.70
C ILE A 34 -13.08 -10.17 8.30
N PRO A 35 -13.45 -10.00 7.01
CA PRO A 35 -14.82 -9.64 6.61
C PRO A 35 -15.91 -10.59 7.11
N PHE A 36 -15.59 -11.85 7.35
CA PHE A 36 -16.51 -12.81 7.97
C PHE A 36 -16.97 -12.32 9.36
N PHE A 37 -16.03 -11.92 10.20
CA PHE A 37 -16.35 -11.33 11.50
C PHE A 37 -16.98 -9.94 11.38
N GLY A 38 -16.52 -9.16 10.39
CA GLY A 38 -17.08 -7.85 10.08
C GLY A 38 -18.57 -7.89 9.73
N GLY A 39 -19.01 -8.93 9.02
CA GLY A 39 -20.43 -9.18 8.73
C GLY A 39 -21.24 -9.47 9.99
N ILE A 40 -20.78 -10.38 10.84
CA ILE A 40 -21.46 -10.72 12.11
C ILE A 40 -21.60 -9.48 13.02
N LEU A 41 -20.57 -8.63 13.08
CA LEU A 41 -20.64 -7.38 13.82
C LEU A 41 -21.63 -6.38 13.20
N ALA A 42 -21.70 -6.33 11.87
CA ALA A 42 -22.58 -5.42 11.16
C ALA A 42 -24.06 -5.77 11.34
N ASP A 43 -24.40 -7.05 11.43
CA ASP A 43 -25.75 -7.51 11.76
C ASP A 43 -26.20 -7.02 13.13
N LYS A 44 -25.27 -6.87 14.09
CA LYS A 44 -25.56 -6.41 15.45
C LYS A 44 -25.55 -4.90 15.60
N PHE A 45 -24.60 -4.20 14.97
CA PHE A 45 -24.36 -2.77 15.16
C PHE A 45 -24.85 -1.89 14.01
N GLY A 46 -25.21 -2.49 12.88
CA GLY A 46 -25.65 -1.84 11.65
C GLY A 46 -24.52 -1.61 10.65
N TYR A 47 -24.82 -1.85 9.39
CA TYR A 47 -23.86 -1.82 8.28
C TYR A 47 -23.18 -0.45 8.09
N GLY A 48 -23.94 0.65 8.15
CA GLY A 48 -23.41 2.00 7.99
C GLY A 48 -22.37 2.38 9.04
N LYS A 49 -22.59 2.01 10.30
CA LYS A 49 -21.63 2.26 11.39
C LYS A 49 -20.37 1.44 11.21
N MET A 50 -20.49 0.18 10.77
CA MET A 50 -19.33 -0.69 10.53
C MET A 50 -18.49 -0.21 9.35
N VAL A 51 -19.12 0.25 8.28
CA VAL A 51 -18.43 0.86 7.13
C VAL A 51 -17.64 2.10 7.56
N THR A 52 -18.28 3.02 8.30
CA THR A 52 -17.61 4.24 8.80
C THR A 52 -16.43 3.89 9.73
N MET A 53 -16.64 2.96 10.67
CA MET A 53 -15.58 2.52 11.58
C MET A 53 -14.43 1.85 10.81
N GLY A 54 -14.73 1.06 9.77
CA GLY A 54 -13.76 0.45 8.89
C GLY A 54 -12.87 1.49 8.19
N ILE A 55 -13.49 2.58 7.68
CA ILE A 55 -12.76 3.69 7.05
C ILE A 55 -11.81 4.36 8.04
N VAL A 56 -12.28 4.67 9.26
CA VAL A 56 -11.47 5.33 10.30
C VAL A 56 -10.30 4.44 10.71
N VAL A 57 -10.52 3.14 10.93
CA VAL A 57 -9.46 2.19 11.30
C VAL A 57 -8.45 2.04 10.17
N MET A 58 -8.89 1.95 8.91
CA MET A 58 -7.99 1.95 7.76
C MET A 58 -7.16 3.23 7.69
N PHE A 59 -7.79 4.39 7.87
CA PHE A 59 -7.09 5.68 7.83
C PHE A 59 -5.98 5.75 8.89
N ILE A 60 -6.26 5.30 10.12
CA ILE A 60 -5.25 5.23 11.20
C ILE A 60 -4.10 4.28 10.79
N GLY A 61 -4.41 3.11 10.24
CA GLY A 61 -3.41 2.17 9.76
C GLY A 61 -2.50 2.74 8.67
N TYR A 62 -3.06 3.48 7.72
CA TYR A 62 -2.28 4.15 6.68
C TYR A 62 -1.48 5.33 7.22
N ALA A 63 -2.04 6.11 8.15
CA ALA A 63 -1.31 7.19 8.80
C ALA A 63 -0.10 6.65 9.58
N LEU A 64 -0.24 5.54 10.29
CA LEU A 64 0.88 4.86 10.95
C LEU A 64 1.95 4.38 9.96
N LEU A 65 1.53 3.82 8.82
CA LEU A 65 2.46 3.37 7.78
C LEU A 65 3.24 4.54 7.14
N ALA A 66 2.64 5.74 7.12
CA ALA A 66 3.25 6.95 6.56
C ALA A 66 4.32 7.58 7.47
N ILE A 67 4.37 7.24 8.76
CA ILE A 67 5.37 7.77 9.68
C ILE A 67 6.75 7.18 9.31
N PRO A 68 7.74 8.02 8.99
CA PRO A 68 9.09 7.55 8.74
C PRO A 68 9.67 7.00 10.05
N THR A 69 9.98 5.71 10.06
CA THR A 69 10.61 5.04 11.20
C THR A 69 11.88 4.35 10.74
N SER A 70 12.95 4.51 11.48
CA SER A 70 14.19 3.76 11.33
C SER A 70 14.19 2.60 12.33
N ASP A 71 14.87 1.50 11.94
CA ASP A 71 15.20 0.37 12.80
C ASP A 71 14.09 -0.64 13.16
N ASN A 72 14.33 -1.44 14.18
CA ASN A 72 13.46 -2.53 14.64
C ASN A 72 12.04 -2.04 15.03
N SER A 73 11.92 -0.81 15.53
CA SER A 73 10.62 -0.17 15.81
C SER A 73 9.77 -0.02 14.55
N GLY A 74 10.41 0.20 13.40
CA GLY A 74 9.73 0.31 12.11
C GLY A 74 9.04 -0.98 11.67
N LYS A 75 9.63 -2.14 11.96
CA LYS A 75 9.02 -3.45 11.65
C LYS A 75 7.76 -3.70 12.47
N ILE A 76 7.82 -3.46 13.78
CA ILE A 76 6.67 -3.64 14.68
C ILE A 76 5.53 -2.70 14.27
N MET A 77 5.85 -1.44 13.99
CA MET A 77 4.88 -0.44 13.57
C MET A 77 4.26 -0.78 12.21
N MET A 78 5.03 -1.31 11.26
CA MET A 78 4.54 -1.80 9.98
C MET A 78 3.53 -2.94 10.17
N PHE A 79 3.86 -3.98 10.95
CA PHE A 79 2.94 -5.08 11.19
C PHE A 79 1.67 -4.63 11.92
N GLY A 80 1.79 -3.70 12.88
CA GLY A 80 0.64 -3.08 13.54
C GLY A 80 -0.25 -2.30 12.57
N ALA A 81 0.35 -1.51 11.70
CA ALA A 81 -0.36 -0.77 10.65
C ALA A 81 -1.08 -1.73 9.67
N LEU A 82 -0.41 -2.80 9.25
CA LEU A 82 -1.01 -3.82 8.37
C LEU A 82 -2.19 -4.52 9.02
N ALA A 83 -2.09 -4.86 10.31
CA ALA A 83 -3.18 -5.46 11.07
C ALA A 83 -4.38 -4.50 11.13
N LEU A 84 -4.17 -3.22 11.41
CA LEU A 84 -5.23 -2.20 11.39
C LEU A 84 -5.86 -2.05 10.01
N ILE A 85 -5.06 -2.00 8.94
CA ILE A 85 -5.56 -1.93 7.57
C ILE A 85 -6.38 -3.17 7.22
N ALA A 86 -5.93 -4.36 7.59
CA ALA A 86 -6.67 -5.60 7.36
C ALA A 86 -8.00 -5.61 8.13
N CYS A 87 -8.01 -5.21 9.40
CA CYS A 87 -9.22 -5.09 10.20
C CYS A 87 -10.19 -4.07 9.61
N GLY A 88 -9.72 -2.86 9.28
CA GLY A 88 -10.54 -1.81 8.68
C GLY A 88 -11.12 -2.23 7.33
N THR A 89 -10.31 -2.87 6.47
CA THR A 89 -10.76 -3.40 5.18
C THR A 89 -11.82 -4.48 5.37
N GLY A 90 -11.67 -5.33 6.39
CA GLY A 90 -12.65 -6.37 6.71
C GLY A 90 -14.00 -5.80 7.14
N LEU A 91 -13.99 -4.75 7.95
CA LEU A 91 -15.22 -4.04 8.35
C LEU A 91 -15.87 -3.27 7.20
N PHE A 92 -15.07 -2.74 6.28
CA PHE A 92 -15.53 -1.92 5.16
C PHE A 92 -16.03 -2.75 3.98
N LYS A 93 -15.20 -3.67 3.46
CA LYS A 93 -15.37 -4.26 2.13
C LYS A 93 -16.63 -5.10 1.98
N GLY A 94 -16.92 -5.97 2.95
CA GLY A 94 -18.13 -6.81 2.92
C GLY A 94 -19.40 -6.01 3.15
N ASN A 95 -19.37 -5.13 4.14
CA ASN A 95 -20.53 -4.37 4.59
C ASN A 95 -20.96 -3.29 3.59
N LEU A 96 -20.03 -2.74 2.81
CA LEU A 96 -20.35 -1.78 1.74
C LEU A 96 -21.20 -2.44 0.64
N GLN A 97 -20.89 -3.67 0.27
CA GLN A 97 -21.68 -4.42 -0.74
C GLN A 97 -23.11 -4.68 -0.26
N VAL A 98 -23.27 -5.07 1.01
CA VAL A 98 -24.59 -5.26 1.61
C VAL A 98 -25.38 -3.93 1.67
N MET A 99 -24.72 -2.82 2.03
CA MET A 99 -25.36 -1.50 2.00
C MET A 99 -25.88 -1.13 0.61
N VAL A 100 -25.07 -1.36 -0.46
CA VAL A 100 -25.53 -1.14 -1.83
C VAL A 100 -26.75 -2.01 -2.15
N GLY A 101 -26.75 -3.29 -1.73
CA GLY A 101 -27.91 -4.16 -1.89
C GLY A 101 -29.16 -3.64 -1.22
N ASN A 102 -29.05 -3.22 0.05
CA ASN A 102 -30.18 -2.73 0.85
C ASN A 102 -30.81 -1.45 0.30
N LEU A 103 -30.07 -0.61 -0.42
CA LEU A 103 -30.61 0.58 -1.09
C LEU A 103 -31.66 0.22 -2.17
N TYR A 104 -31.62 -1.00 -2.70
CA TYR A 104 -32.49 -1.48 -3.76
C TYR A 104 -33.48 -2.57 -3.29
N ASP A 105 -33.68 -2.74 -1.99
CA ASP A 105 -34.62 -3.72 -1.44
C ASP A 105 -36.09 -3.27 -1.56
N ALA A 106 -36.34 -1.97 -1.76
CA ALA A 106 -37.69 -1.46 -1.99
C ALA A 106 -38.25 -2.01 -3.32
N PRO A 107 -39.54 -2.42 -3.37
CA PRO A 107 -40.16 -3.02 -4.56
C PRO A 107 -40.02 -2.18 -5.84
N GLU A 108 -40.00 -0.84 -5.69
CA GLU A 108 -39.85 0.11 -6.81
C GLU A 108 -38.49 0.05 -7.46
N TYR A 109 -37.45 -0.33 -6.71
CA TYR A 109 -36.05 -0.30 -7.15
C TYR A 109 -35.44 -1.70 -7.34
N SER A 110 -36.12 -2.75 -6.90
CA SER A 110 -35.62 -4.13 -6.93
C SER A 110 -35.19 -4.59 -8.31
N SER A 111 -35.89 -4.17 -9.36
CA SER A 111 -35.55 -4.49 -10.75
C SER A 111 -34.23 -3.84 -11.23
N LYS A 112 -33.73 -2.81 -10.53
CA LYS A 112 -32.49 -2.09 -10.85
C LYS A 112 -31.28 -2.58 -10.04
N ARG A 113 -31.48 -3.49 -9.10
CA ARG A 113 -30.44 -3.97 -8.18
C ARG A 113 -29.24 -4.57 -8.90
N ASP A 114 -29.46 -5.43 -9.87
CA ASP A 114 -28.39 -6.06 -10.67
C ASP A 114 -27.61 -5.03 -11.48
N THR A 115 -28.31 -4.04 -12.04
CA THR A 115 -27.67 -2.93 -12.76
C THR A 115 -26.80 -2.08 -11.82
N ALA A 116 -27.26 -1.82 -10.61
CA ALA A 116 -26.51 -1.07 -9.60
C ALA A 116 -25.22 -1.80 -9.20
N PHE A 117 -25.29 -3.12 -8.97
CA PHE A 117 -24.09 -3.91 -8.72
C PHE A 117 -23.14 -3.92 -9.91
N SER A 118 -23.64 -4.02 -11.12
CA SER A 118 -22.82 -3.97 -12.33
C SER A 118 -22.06 -2.64 -12.45
N ILE A 119 -22.72 -1.52 -12.19
CA ILE A 119 -22.10 -0.18 -12.18
C ILE A 119 -21.07 -0.08 -11.05
N PHE A 120 -21.40 -0.59 -9.85
CA PHE A 120 -20.49 -0.60 -8.72
C PHE A 120 -19.20 -1.38 -9.00
N TYR A 121 -19.30 -2.58 -9.57
CA TYR A 121 -18.12 -3.37 -9.96
C TYR A 121 -17.36 -2.74 -11.13
N MET A 122 -18.04 -2.11 -12.07
CA MET A 122 -17.39 -1.36 -13.16
C MET A 122 -16.55 -0.21 -12.59
N ALA A 123 -17.08 0.55 -11.64
CA ALA A 123 -16.36 1.64 -10.98
C ALA A 123 -15.11 1.13 -10.24
N ILE A 124 -15.21 0.00 -9.53
CA ILE A 124 -14.06 -0.65 -8.87
C ILE A 124 -12.99 -1.04 -9.89
N ASN A 125 -13.37 -1.64 -11.02
CA ASN A 125 -12.43 -2.07 -12.05
C ASN A 125 -11.74 -0.87 -12.74
N ILE A 126 -12.48 0.20 -13.00
CA ILE A 126 -11.90 1.45 -13.51
C ILE A 126 -10.88 2.01 -12.51
N GLY A 127 -11.22 2.07 -11.21
CA GLY A 127 -10.29 2.47 -10.16
C GLY A 127 -9.04 1.60 -10.12
N ALA A 128 -9.20 0.28 -10.19
CA ALA A 128 -8.09 -0.67 -10.19
C ALA A 128 -7.15 -0.52 -11.41
N MET A 129 -7.67 -0.11 -12.56
CA MET A 129 -6.88 0.13 -13.77
C MET A 129 -6.00 1.40 -13.63
N TYR A 130 -6.54 2.47 -13.06
CA TYR A 130 -5.80 3.73 -12.93
C TYR A 130 -4.89 3.80 -11.70
N ALA A 131 -5.22 3.09 -10.64
CA ALA A 131 -4.53 3.16 -9.37
C ALA A 131 -3.03 2.83 -9.44
N PRO A 132 -2.55 1.75 -10.09
CA PRO A 132 -1.13 1.46 -10.20
C PRO A 132 -0.36 2.55 -10.94
N THR A 133 -0.95 3.09 -12.02
CA THR A 133 -0.34 4.16 -12.82
C THR A 133 -0.21 5.45 -12.01
N ALA A 134 -1.24 5.83 -11.25
CA ALA A 134 -1.21 7.00 -10.38
C ALA A 134 -0.12 6.86 -9.31
N ALA A 135 -0.05 5.70 -8.66
CA ALA A 135 0.94 5.42 -7.65
C ALA A 135 2.38 5.47 -8.17
N THR A 136 2.63 4.89 -9.34
CA THR A 136 3.96 4.95 -9.99
C THR A 136 4.33 6.38 -10.36
N LYS A 137 3.39 7.18 -10.89
CA LYS A 137 3.65 8.59 -11.21
C LYS A 137 4.01 9.41 -9.98
N VAL A 138 3.33 9.19 -8.85
CA VAL A 138 3.64 9.87 -7.59
C VAL A 138 5.01 9.48 -7.06
N THR A 139 5.33 8.18 -7.06
CA THR A 139 6.64 7.68 -6.65
C THR A 139 7.75 8.32 -7.49
N ASN A 140 7.60 8.31 -8.82
CA ASN A 140 8.59 8.91 -9.72
C ASN A 140 8.70 10.44 -9.55
N TYR A 141 7.59 11.13 -9.31
CA TYR A 141 7.59 12.57 -9.04
C TYR A 141 8.33 12.91 -7.74
N MET A 142 8.11 12.14 -6.68
CA MET A 142 8.78 12.36 -5.39
C MET A 142 10.29 12.07 -5.48
N LEU A 143 10.68 10.99 -6.16
CA LEU A 143 12.08 10.69 -6.42
C LEU A 143 12.74 11.76 -7.29
N GLY A 144 12.04 12.23 -8.33
CA GLY A 144 12.53 13.30 -9.20
C GLY A 144 12.80 14.61 -8.45
N LYS A 145 12.01 14.95 -7.42
CA LYS A 145 12.29 16.10 -6.53
C LYS A 145 13.60 15.95 -5.76
N ALA A 146 14.01 14.73 -5.47
CA ALA A 146 15.29 14.41 -4.84
C ALA A 146 16.45 14.27 -5.84
N GLY A 147 16.20 14.54 -7.13
CA GLY A 147 17.18 14.33 -8.19
C GLY A 147 17.48 12.87 -8.53
N LEU A 148 16.61 11.97 -8.08
CA LEU A 148 16.76 10.52 -8.25
C LEU A 148 15.72 9.97 -9.22
N SER A 149 16.05 8.88 -9.92
CA SER A 149 15.10 8.12 -10.74
C SER A 149 14.92 6.71 -10.20
N TYR A 150 13.75 6.14 -10.42
CA TYR A 150 13.46 4.79 -9.96
C TYR A 150 14.19 3.75 -10.80
N VAL A 151 15.05 2.97 -10.16
CA VAL A 151 15.73 1.80 -10.75
C VAL A 151 15.47 0.58 -9.86
N PRO A 152 14.82 -0.47 -10.37
CA PRO A 152 14.37 -1.62 -9.57
C PRO A 152 15.50 -2.37 -8.84
N GLN A 153 16.72 -2.32 -9.37
CA GLN A 153 17.88 -3.04 -8.83
C GLN A 153 18.53 -2.34 -7.64
N ILE A 154 18.45 -1.01 -7.56
CA ILE A 154 19.13 -0.21 -6.53
C ILE A 154 18.75 -0.63 -5.11
N PRO A 155 17.45 -0.80 -4.73
CA PRO A 155 17.11 -1.12 -3.36
C PRO A 155 17.75 -2.41 -2.85
N SER A 156 17.74 -3.48 -3.64
CA SER A 156 18.31 -4.76 -3.22
C SER A 156 19.86 -4.72 -3.15
N LEU A 157 20.51 -4.02 -4.07
CA LEU A 157 21.95 -3.82 -4.06
C LEU A 157 22.38 -2.93 -2.90
N ALA A 158 21.62 -1.88 -2.61
CA ALA A 158 21.89 -0.98 -1.52
C ALA A 158 21.78 -1.69 -0.16
N HIS A 159 20.78 -2.54 0.06
CA HIS A 159 20.69 -3.36 1.28
C HIS A 159 21.85 -4.35 1.38
N GLN A 160 22.20 -5.06 0.29
CA GLN A 160 23.37 -5.96 0.28
C GLN A 160 24.66 -5.22 0.62
N TYR A 161 24.82 -3.98 0.16
CA TYR A 161 25.98 -3.15 0.48
C TYR A 161 26.02 -2.77 1.95
N LEU A 162 24.91 -2.30 2.50
CA LEU A 162 24.82 -1.90 3.91
C LEU A 162 24.96 -3.06 4.88
N ASP A 163 24.48 -4.25 4.49
CA ASP A 163 24.59 -5.49 5.27
C ASP A 163 25.98 -6.18 5.11
N GLY A 164 26.85 -5.66 4.24
CA GLY A 164 28.16 -6.24 3.96
C GLY A 164 28.13 -7.58 3.21
N THR A 165 27.01 -7.92 2.58
CA THR A 165 26.79 -9.19 1.86
C THR A 165 26.95 -9.04 0.34
N ILE A 166 27.31 -7.86 -0.14
CA ILE A 166 27.42 -7.56 -1.56
C ILE A 166 28.61 -8.28 -2.21
N THR A 167 28.39 -8.85 -3.40
CA THR A 167 29.49 -9.42 -4.20
C THR A 167 30.23 -8.32 -4.97
N PRO A 168 31.53 -8.53 -5.34
CA PRO A 168 32.28 -7.52 -6.09
C PRO A 168 31.63 -7.12 -7.42
N ALA A 169 30.98 -8.05 -8.11
CA ALA A 169 30.24 -7.77 -9.35
C ALA A 169 29.02 -6.89 -9.12
N ASN A 170 28.29 -7.14 -8.04
CA ASN A 170 27.13 -6.34 -7.65
C ASN A 170 27.53 -4.94 -7.16
N GLN A 171 28.68 -4.83 -6.49
CA GLN A 171 29.22 -3.54 -6.07
C GLN A 171 29.58 -2.67 -7.29
N ALA A 172 30.27 -3.21 -8.29
CA ALA A 172 30.56 -2.49 -9.53
C ALA A 172 29.29 -2.04 -10.25
N THR A 173 28.24 -2.88 -10.23
CA THR A 173 26.92 -2.50 -10.77
C THR A 173 26.31 -1.34 -9.99
N LEU A 174 26.35 -1.38 -8.66
CA LEU A 174 25.81 -0.33 -7.79
C LEU A 174 26.55 1.01 -8.00
N GLU A 175 27.88 1.00 -8.14
CA GLU A 175 28.70 2.17 -8.45
C GLU A 175 28.33 2.77 -9.82
N SER A 176 28.11 1.94 -10.83
CA SER A 176 27.67 2.40 -12.14
C SER A 176 26.27 3.03 -12.10
N LEU A 177 25.37 2.49 -11.29
CA LEU A 177 24.03 3.03 -11.08
C LEU A 177 24.05 4.35 -10.28
N GLN A 178 24.93 4.48 -9.29
CA GLN A 178 25.16 5.73 -8.58
C GLN A 178 25.64 6.84 -9.54
N ALA A 179 26.60 6.53 -10.40
CA ALA A 179 27.09 7.46 -11.41
C ALA A 179 25.98 7.88 -12.40
N ALA A 180 25.15 6.92 -12.83
CA ALA A 180 23.99 7.18 -13.70
C ALA A 180 22.92 8.08 -13.05
N GLN A 181 22.85 8.11 -11.73
CA GLN A 181 21.97 9.02 -10.96
C GLN A 181 22.59 10.41 -10.74
N ASN A 182 23.81 10.67 -11.22
CA ASN A 182 24.58 11.89 -10.96
C ASN A 182 24.71 12.23 -9.47
N PHE A 183 24.74 11.22 -8.60
CA PHE A 183 24.86 11.41 -7.16
C PHE A 183 26.32 11.65 -6.77
N THR A 184 26.60 12.84 -6.24
CA THR A 184 27.94 13.22 -5.76
C THR A 184 28.02 12.93 -4.27
N GLY A 185 28.63 11.81 -3.90
CA GLY A 185 28.81 11.42 -2.50
C GLY A 185 29.35 10.01 -2.38
N ASP A 186 29.60 9.57 -1.14
CA ASP A 186 30.00 8.21 -0.84
C ASP A 186 28.87 7.23 -1.15
N ILE A 187 29.25 6.02 -1.52
CA ILE A 187 28.29 4.96 -1.91
C ILE A 187 27.39 4.55 -0.76
N ALA A 188 27.87 4.57 0.49
CA ALA A 188 27.04 4.31 1.67
C ALA A 188 25.95 5.37 1.86
N THR A 189 26.32 6.65 1.67
CA THR A 189 25.40 7.78 1.70
C THR A 189 24.38 7.71 0.56
N PHE A 190 24.81 7.27 -0.63
CA PHE A 190 23.88 7.03 -1.74
C PHE A 190 22.85 5.96 -1.40
N CYS A 191 23.28 4.80 -0.87
CA CYS A 191 22.41 3.69 -0.50
C CYS A 191 21.35 4.12 0.53
N THR A 192 21.77 4.76 1.61
CA THR A 192 20.84 5.24 2.66
C THR A 192 19.87 6.27 2.14
N THR A 193 20.38 7.28 1.41
CA THR A 193 19.55 8.35 0.83
C THR A 193 18.53 7.79 -0.16
N TYR A 194 18.94 6.85 -1.02
CA TYR A 194 18.04 6.25 -2.01
C TYR A 194 16.93 5.44 -1.35
N ILE A 195 17.26 4.59 -0.36
CA ILE A 195 16.28 3.81 0.41
C ILE A 195 15.30 4.72 1.13
N ASP A 196 15.79 5.77 1.81
CA ASP A 196 14.96 6.71 2.55
C ASP A 196 14.01 7.48 1.63
N LYS A 197 14.51 8.02 0.52
CA LYS A 197 13.70 8.78 -0.44
C LYS A 197 12.69 7.89 -1.18
N LEU A 198 13.05 6.67 -1.51
CA LEU A 198 12.14 5.72 -2.11
C LEU A 198 11.05 5.27 -1.12
N SER A 199 11.42 5.02 0.15
CA SER A 199 10.46 4.68 1.21
C SER A 199 9.49 5.82 1.48
N GLU A 200 9.98 7.06 1.52
CA GLU A 200 9.17 8.28 1.63
C GLU A 200 8.19 8.39 0.45
N ALA A 201 8.67 8.18 -0.78
CA ALA A 201 7.84 8.22 -1.98
C ALA A 201 6.73 7.16 -1.97
N TYR A 202 7.01 5.95 -1.48
CA TYR A 202 6.01 4.90 -1.33
C TYR A 202 4.99 5.23 -0.22
N ASN A 203 5.41 5.84 0.87
CA ASN A 203 4.52 6.29 1.93
C ASN A 203 3.51 7.30 1.41
N TYR A 204 3.94 8.29 0.62
CA TYR A 204 3.05 9.25 -0.05
C TYR A 204 2.12 8.55 -1.05
N GLY A 205 2.63 7.59 -1.82
CA GLY A 205 1.81 6.76 -2.71
C GLY A 205 0.71 6.01 -1.95
N CYS A 206 0.99 5.50 -0.76
CA CYS A 206 -0.01 4.84 0.09
C CYS A 206 -1.07 5.81 0.64
N LEU A 207 -0.68 7.01 1.06
CA LEU A 207 -1.61 8.04 1.57
C LEU A 207 -2.60 8.53 0.52
N LEU A 208 -2.19 8.64 -0.75
CA LEU A 208 -3.08 9.04 -1.84
C LEU A 208 -4.23 8.07 -2.07
N TYR A 209 -4.07 6.79 -1.70
CA TYR A 209 -5.15 5.80 -1.78
C TYR A 209 -6.21 5.94 -0.69
N THR A 210 -5.93 6.71 0.36
CA THR A 210 -6.84 6.90 1.50
C THR A 210 -7.50 8.26 1.52
N SER A 211 -6.99 9.20 0.72
CA SER A 211 -7.58 10.52 0.59
C SER A 211 -8.87 10.42 -0.24
N PRO A 212 -10.05 10.77 0.33
CA PRO A 212 -11.25 10.94 -0.49
C PRO A 212 -10.94 11.97 -1.58
N SER A 213 -11.33 11.67 -2.81
CA SER A 213 -11.16 12.61 -3.90
C SER A 213 -11.85 13.93 -3.56
N PRO A 214 -11.21 15.11 -3.82
CA PRO A 214 -11.87 16.41 -3.61
C PRO A 214 -13.12 16.64 -4.46
N ARG A 215 -13.56 15.62 -5.21
CA ARG A 215 -14.79 15.67 -6.04
C ARG A 215 -16.00 15.05 -5.35
N ASP A 216 -15.87 14.57 -4.10
CA ASP A 216 -16.94 13.95 -3.33
C ASP A 216 -17.47 14.88 -2.24
N ALA A 217 -17.16 16.19 -2.31
CA ALA A 217 -17.69 17.28 -1.49
C ALA A 217 -18.68 18.14 -2.28
#